data_a57a181b16254c32e9d9da16eb940b0a
#
_entry.id   a57a181b16254c32e9d9da16eb940b0a
#
_cell.length_a   1.000
_cell.length_b   1.000
_cell.length_c   1.000
_cell.angle_alpha   90.00
_cell.angle_beta   90.00
_cell.angle_gamma   90.00
#
_symmetry.space_group_name_H-M   'P 1'
#
loop_
_entity.id
_entity.type
_entity.pdbx_description
1 polymer ?
#
loop_
_entity_poly.entity_id
_entity_poly.type
_entity_poly.pdbx_seq_one_letter_code
_entity_poly.pdbx_strand_id
1 'polypeptide(L)'
;MLDVVAYRDNQKADITQEAPLTILVYAFLIGVIAGLRALMAPTIVAWGAGLGWFSLAGTSFSFMSSPITRYILSFLAFGELVNDKLPKTPSRTVPPQFITRVVTGAFSVAVLGAARNALLGGLVAGAIGAVVGTLGGASVRGALAKMAGKDMPIALLEDVVAILGALFIVSRV
;
A
#
# COMPACT_ATOMS: atom_id res chain seq x y z
N MET A 1 43.07 -7.48 13.65
CA MET A 1 42.36 -8.02 12.48
C MET A 1 41.06 -8.71 12.84
N LEU A 2 40.94 -9.39 13.98
CA LEU A 2 39.72 -10.03 14.49
C LEU A 2 38.63 -9.01 14.90
N ASP A 3 39.01 -7.84 15.46
CA ASP A 3 38.06 -6.82 15.89
C ASP A 3 37.30 -6.14 14.76
N VAL A 4 37.91 -6.02 13.57
CA VAL A 4 37.25 -5.38 12.39
C VAL A 4 36.20 -6.33 11.81
N VAL A 5 36.42 -7.64 11.87
CA VAL A 5 35.44 -8.63 11.39
C VAL A 5 34.25 -8.68 12.35
N ALA A 6 34.51 -8.74 13.66
CA ALA A 6 33.46 -8.73 14.69
C ALA A 6 32.63 -7.42 14.66
N TYR A 7 33.28 -6.26 14.44
CA TYR A 7 32.58 -4.98 14.28
C TYR A 7 31.67 -4.97 13.04
N ARG A 8 32.16 -5.51 11.90
CA ARG A 8 31.40 -5.60 10.65
C ARG A 8 30.22 -6.56 10.75
N ASP A 9 30.38 -7.66 11.46
CA ASP A 9 29.34 -8.64 11.69
C ASP A 9 28.27 -8.11 12.67
N ASN A 10 28.68 -7.34 13.68
CA ASN A 10 27.78 -6.64 14.59
C ASN A 10 27.01 -5.52 13.88
N GLN A 11 27.64 -4.76 12.97
CA GLN A 11 26.95 -3.79 12.13
C GLN A 11 25.95 -4.44 11.18
N LYS A 12 26.28 -5.59 10.58
CA LYS A 12 25.34 -6.34 9.75
C LYS A 12 24.18 -6.89 10.56
N ALA A 13 24.41 -7.36 11.78
CA ALA A 13 23.36 -7.83 12.69
C ALA A 13 22.43 -6.70 13.10
N ASP A 14 22.95 -5.50 13.36
CA ASP A 14 22.19 -4.32 13.73
C ASP A 14 21.31 -3.81 12.56
N ILE A 15 21.88 -3.76 11.34
CA ILE A 15 21.14 -3.39 10.11
C ILE A 15 20.04 -4.42 9.81
N THR A 16 20.24 -5.70 10.13
CA THR A 16 19.23 -6.75 9.94
C THR A 16 18.15 -6.76 11.02
N GLN A 17 18.40 -6.20 12.20
CA GLN A 17 17.41 -6.13 13.28
C GLN A 17 16.48 -4.92 13.18
N GLU A 18 16.94 -3.80 12.64
CA GLU A 18 16.08 -2.64 12.36
C GLU A 18 15.18 -2.82 11.14
N ALA A 19 15.62 -3.61 10.16
CA ALA A 19 14.92 -3.89 8.92
C ALA A 19 13.48 -4.45 9.10
N PRO A 20 13.18 -5.40 10.01
CA PRO A 20 11.85 -5.98 10.09
C PRO A 20 10.79 -4.97 10.58
N LEU A 21 11.11 -4.12 11.55
CA LEU A 21 10.11 -3.16 12.06
C LEU A 21 9.78 -2.07 11.03
N THR A 22 10.79 -1.53 10.37
CA THR A 22 10.60 -0.51 9.32
C THR A 22 9.77 -1.06 8.15
N ILE A 23 10.04 -2.30 7.74
CA ILE A 23 9.28 -2.98 6.69
C ILE A 23 7.83 -3.20 7.13
N LEU A 24 7.58 -3.59 8.38
CA LEU A 24 6.23 -3.77 8.91
C LEU A 24 5.45 -2.45 8.99
N VAL A 25 6.13 -1.34 9.32
CA VAL A 25 5.52 0.00 9.30
C VAL A 25 5.12 0.39 7.88
N TYR A 26 6.01 0.23 6.88
CA TYR A 26 5.67 0.51 5.48
C TYR A 26 4.56 -0.42 4.98
N ALA A 27 4.61 -1.69 5.37
CA ALA A 27 3.57 -2.66 5.07
C ALA A 27 2.20 -2.21 5.60
N PHE A 28 2.14 -1.81 6.87
CA PHE A 28 0.93 -1.28 7.48
C PHE A 28 0.43 -0.03 6.76
N LEU A 29 1.32 0.93 6.46
CA LEU A 29 0.95 2.18 5.77
C LEU A 29 0.44 1.93 4.35
N ILE A 30 1.04 1.01 3.59
CA ILE A 30 0.52 0.60 2.26
C ILE A 30 -0.84 -0.06 2.40
N GLY A 31 -1.05 -0.87 3.46
CA GLY A 31 -2.37 -1.38 3.81
C GLY A 31 -3.37 -0.25 4.05
N VAL A 32 -3.03 0.77 4.83
CA VAL A 32 -3.89 1.95 5.06
C VAL A 32 -4.27 2.61 3.73
N ILE A 33 -3.31 2.79 2.80
CA ILE A 33 -3.60 3.32 1.46
C ILE A 33 -4.61 2.44 0.72
N ALA A 34 -4.45 1.10 0.75
CA ALA A 34 -5.42 0.18 0.14
C ALA A 34 -6.81 0.29 0.80
N GLY A 35 -6.85 0.55 2.10
CA GLY A 35 -8.08 0.84 2.85
C GLY A 35 -8.77 2.15 2.40
N LEU A 36 -8.01 3.16 2.00
CA LEU A 36 -8.54 4.40 1.41
C LEU A 36 -8.96 4.17 -0.05
N ARG A 37 -8.11 3.53 -0.86
CA ARG A 37 -8.28 3.25 -2.30
C ARG A 37 -7.75 1.86 -2.64
N ALA A 38 -8.67 0.92 -2.92
CA ALA A 38 -8.35 -0.50 -3.05
C ALA A 38 -7.27 -0.78 -4.11
N LEU A 39 -7.34 -0.13 -5.26
CA LEU A 39 -6.45 -0.37 -6.40
C LEU A 39 -5.23 0.56 -6.43
N MET A 40 -5.19 1.60 -5.60
CA MET A 40 -4.05 2.52 -5.56
C MET A 40 -2.78 1.84 -5.05
N ALA A 41 -2.87 1.07 -3.96
CA ALA A 41 -1.74 0.38 -3.38
C ALA A 41 -1.06 -0.60 -4.38
N PRO A 42 -1.77 -1.56 -5.00
CA PRO A 42 -1.14 -2.47 -5.97
C PRO A 42 -0.65 -1.74 -7.22
N THR A 43 -1.30 -0.64 -7.64
CA THR A 43 -0.86 0.17 -8.79
C THR A 43 0.51 0.80 -8.52
N ILE A 44 0.68 1.49 -7.40
CA ILE A 44 1.95 2.17 -7.08
C ILE A 44 3.06 1.15 -6.81
N VAL A 45 2.75 0.00 -6.18
CA VAL A 45 3.70 -1.10 -6.01
C VAL A 45 4.17 -1.63 -7.37
N ALA A 46 3.27 -1.82 -8.34
CA ALA A 46 3.64 -2.24 -9.70
C ALA A 46 4.53 -1.20 -10.41
N TRP A 47 4.23 0.09 -10.26
CA TRP A 47 5.07 1.16 -10.79
C TRP A 47 6.44 1.20 -10.13
N GLY A 48 6.54 1.07 -8.79
CA GLY A 48 7.82 1.00 -8.08
C GLY A 48 8.71 -0.16 -8.56
N ALA A 49 8.12 -1.35 -8.71
CA ALA A 49 8.82 -2.51 -9.26
C ALA A 49 9.27 -2.27 -10.71
N GLY A 50 8.41 -1.70 -11.54
CA GLY A 50 8.71 -1.44 -12.95
C GLY A 50 9.69 -0.29 -13.19
N LEU A 51 9.81 0.65 -12.26
CA LEU A 51 10.80 1.73 -12.26
C LEU A 51 12.14 1.32 -11.61
N GLY A 52 12.20 0.10 -11.04
CA GLY A 52 13.43 -0.41 -10.43
C GLY A 52 13.70 0.11 -9.02
N TRP A 53 12.68 0.61 -8.30
CA TRP A 53 12.85 1.02 -6.90
C TRP A 53 13.14 -0.19 -6.00
N PHE A 54 12.61 -1.36 -6.36
CA PHE A 54 12.92 -2.66 -5.78
C PHE A 54 12.78 -3.75 -6.85
N SER A 55 13.44 -4.91 -6.63
CA SER A 55 13.43 -6.00 -7.59
C SER A 55 12.47 -7.11 -7.18
N LEU A 56 11.69 -7.59 -8.14
CA LEU A 56 10.84 -8.78 -8.03
C LEU A 56 11.41 -9.98 -8.83
N ALA A 57 12.64 -9.86 -9.34
CA ALA A 57 13.26 -10.93 -10.10
C ALA A 57 13.40 -12.21 -9.23
N GLY A 58 13.04 -13.34 -9.79
CA GLY A 58 13.07 -14.63 -9.08
C GLY A 58 11.92 -14.86 -8.10
N THR A 59 10.99 -13.91 -7.94
CA THR A 59 9.78 -14.10 -7.14
C THR A 59 8.57 -14.47 -8.00
N SER A 60 7.54 -15.07 -7.40
CA SER A 60 6.26 -15.35 -8.06
C SER A 60 5.52 -14.06 -8.48
N PHE A 61 5.94 -12.91 -7.98
CA PHE A 61 5.34 -11.60 -8.26
C PHE A 61 6.06 -10.80 -9.37
N SER A 62 6.99 -11.44 -10.10
CA SER A 62 7.76 -10.77 -11.18
C SER A 62 6.87 -10.13 -12.26
N PHE A 63 5.65 -10.65 -12.47
CA PHE A 63 4.66 -10.09 -13.41
C PHE A 63 4.21 -8.66 -13.01
N MET A 64 4.33 -8.28 -11.75
CA MET A 64 3.97 -6.93 -11.27
C MET A 64 4.87 -5.84 -11.86
N SER A 65 6.12 -6.17 -12.25
CA SER A 65 7.03 -5.23 -12.91
C SER A 65 6.74 -5.07 -14.42
N SER A 66 5.84 -5.90 -14.99
CA SER A 66 5.48 -5.83 -16.40
C SER A 66 4.78 -4.50 -16.76
N PRO A 67 5.09 -3.90 -17.93
CA PRO A 67 4.36 -2.73 -18.43
C PRO A 67 2.84 -2.98 -18.52
N ILE A 68 2.45 -4.16 -18.98
CA ILE A 68 1.03 -4.53 -19.15
C ILE A 68 0.31 -4.45 -17.80
N THR A 69 0.87 -5.06 -16.74
CA THR A 69 0.29 -5.04 -15.40
C THR A 69 0.15 -3.61 -14.87
N ARG A 70 1.19 -2.77 -15.05
CA ARG A 70 1.16 -1.37 -14.62
C ARG A 70 0.04 -0.57 -15.28
N TYR A 71 -0.13 -0.70 -16.60
CA TYR A 71 -1.18 0.04 -17.31
C TYR A 71 -2.58 -0.49 -16.99
N ILE A 72 -2.76 -1.82 -16.86
CA ILE A 72 -4.05 -2.40 -16.44
C ILE A 72 -4.43 -1.90 -15.05
N LEU A 73 -3.53 -2.00 -14.07
CA LEU A 73 -3.79 -1.53 -12.71
C LEU A 73 -4.05 -0.01 -12.67
N SER A 74 -3.33 0.79 -13.45
CA SER A 74 -3.57 2.24 -13.55
C SER A 74 -4.95 2.55 -14.09
N PHE A 75 -5.38 1.83 -15.13
CA PHE A 75 -6.72 2.00 -15.69
C PHE A 75 -7.82 1.64 -14.67
N LEU A 76 -7.64 0.52 -13.96
CA LEU A 76 -8.58 0.09 -12.93
C LEU A 76 -8.59 1.05 -11.72
N ALA A 77 -7.43 1.55 -11.28
CA ALA A 77 -7.34 2.53 -10.21
C ALA A 77 -8.00 3.86 -10.60
N PHE A 78 -7.82 4.30 -11.85
CA PHE A 78 -8.53 5.48 -12.36
C PHE A 78 -10.04 5.24 -12.37
N GLY A 79 -10.48 4.06 -12.81
CA GLY A 79 -11.90 3.68 -12.75
C GLY A 79 -12.45 3.70 -11.32
N GLU A 80 -11.68 3.24 -10.32
CA GLU A 80 -12.05 3.32 -8.90
C GLU A 80 -12.22 4.78 -8.47
N LEU A 81 -11.25 5.66 -8.81
CA LEU A 81 -11.31 7.08 -8.46
C LEU A 81 -12.57 7.77 -9.02
N VAL A 82 -12.95 7.43 -10.25
CA VAL A 82 -14.16 7.96 -10.87
C VAL A 82 -15.41 7.38 -10.21
N ASN A 83 -15.45 6.05 -10.08
CA ASN A 83 -16.61 5.34 -9.51
C ASN A 83 -16.94 5.80 -8.09
N ASP A 84 -15.93 6.03 -7.24
CA ASP A 84 -16.10 6.45 -5.85
C ASP A 84 -16.77 7.84 -5.68
N LYS A 85 -16.84 8.61 -6.76
CA LYS A 85 -17.50 9.93 -6.80
C LYS A 85 -18.93 9.87 -7.33
N LEU A 86 -19.38 8.70 -7.79
CA LEU A 86 -20.73 8.53 -8.29
C LEU A 86 -21.73 8.35 -7.13
N PRO A 87 -22.93 8.97 -7.23
CA PRO A 87 -23.90 8.95 -6.13
C PRO A 87 -24.47 7.57 -5.81
N LYS A 88 -24.35 6.60 -6.73
CA LYS A 88 -24.86 5.23 -6.56
C LYS A 88 -23.79 4.25 -6.04
N THR A 89 -22.56 4.71 -5.77
CA THR A 89 -21.47 3.83 -5.32
C THR A 89 -21.74 3.35 -3.91
N PRO A 90 -21.69 2.03 -3.67
CA PRO A 90 -21.84 1.48 -2.33
C PRO A 90 -20.75 1.98 -1.37
N SER A 91 -21.10 2.12 -0.09
CA SER A 91 -20.11 2.50 0.94
C SER A 91 -18.93 1.51 0.95
N ARG A 92 -17.73 2.04 1.21
CA ARG A 92 -16.50 1.23 1.35
C ARG A 92 -16.57 0.22 2.51
N THR A 93 -17.50 0.39 3.44
CA THR A 93 -17.69 -0.49 4.60
C THR A 93 -18.63 -1.65 4.32
N VAL A 94 -19.33 -1.70 3.18
CA VAL A 94 -20.12 -2.88 2.81
C VAL A 94 -19.19 -4.08 2.51
N PRO A 95 -19.62 -5.32 2.84
CA PRO A 95 -18.72 -6.48 2.82
C PRO A 95 -17.92 -6.67 1.54
N PRO A 96 -18.46 -6.57 0.32
CA PRO A 96 -17.67 -6.76 -0.90
C PRO A 96 -16.56 -5.71 -1.03
N GLN A 97 -16.86 -4.44 -0.79
CA GLN A 97 -15.89 -3.34 -0.87
C GLN A 97 -14.82 -3.46 0.21
N PHE A 98 -15.23 -3.82 1.42
CA PHE A 98 -14.33 -4.02 2.55
C PHE A 98 -13.34 -5.17 2.29
N ILE A 99 -13.85 -6.34 1.86
CA ILE A 99 -13.03 -7.51 1.55
C ILE A 99 -12.03 -7.19 0.43
N THR A 100 -12.48 -6.52 -0.64
CA THR A 100 -11.59 -6.11 -1.74
C THR A 100 -10.41 -5.28 -1.22
N ARG A 101 -10.65 -4.32 -0.33
CA ARG A 101 -9.60 -3.45 0.25
C ARG A 101 -8.62 -4.23 1.12
N VAL A 102 -9.11 -5.16 1.93
CA VAL A 102 -8.26 -6.04 2.74
C VAL A 102 -7.41 -6.94 1.86
N VAL A 103 -8.00 -7.56 0.84
CA VAL A 103 -7.29 -8.44 -0.11
C VAL A 103 -6.23 -7.67 -0.91
N THR A 104 -6.57 -6.50 -1.44
CA THR A 104 -5.61 -5.69 -2.22
C THR A 104 -4.49 -5.13 -1.33
N GLY A 105 -4.79 -4.77 -0.08
CA GLY A 105 -3.79 -4.36 0.91
C GLY A 105 -2.83 -5.49 1.26
N ALA A 106 -3.36 -6.65 1.61
CA ALA A 106 -2.56 -7.85 1.87
C ALA A 106 -1.71 -8.24 0.66
N PHE A 107 -2.29 -8.25 -0.55
CA PHE A 107 -1.59 -8.54 -1.80
C PHE A 107 -0.44 -7.56 -2.07
N SER A 108 -0.69 -6.26 -1.98
CA SER A 108 0.32 -5.23 -2.24
C SER A 108 1.53 -5.39 -1.34
N VAL A 109 1.28 -5.71 -0.07
CA VAL A 109 2.35 -5.92 0.91
C VAL A 109 3.01 -7.29 0.75
N ALA A 110 2.28 -8.32 0.30
CA ALA A 110 2.89 -9.59 -0.07
C ALA A 110 3.93 -9.40 -1.19
N VAL A 111 3.63 -8.56 -2.19
CA VAL A 111 4.57 -8.21 -3.27
C VAL A 111 5.83 -7.52 -2.71
N LEU A 112 5.67 -6.50 -1.85
CA LEU A 112 6.80 -5.82 -1.21
C LEU A 112 7.58 -6.76 -0.28
N GLY A 113 6.88 -7.58 0.49
CA GLY A 113 7.47 -8.57 1.39
C GLY A 113 8.26 -9.65 0.64
N ALA A 114 7.82 -10.05 -0.55
CA ALA A 114 8.56 -10.97 -1.40
C ALA A 114 9.89 -10.39 -1.87
N ALA A 115 9.94 -9.07 -2.15
CA ALA A 115 11.18 -8.37 -2.50
C ALA A 115 12.16 -8.26 -1.33
N ARG A 116 11.70 -8.39 -0.08
CA ARG A 116 12.46 -8.15 1.16
C ARG A 116 12.53 -9.35 2.11
N ASN A 117 12.11 -10.55 1.68
CA ASN A 117 12.04 -11.77 2.49
C ASN A 117 11.21 -11.63 3.79
N ALA A 118 10.17 -10.79 3.76
CA ALA A 118 9.28 -10.52 4.90
C ALA A 118 7.80 -10.76 4.55
N LEU A 119 7.51 -11.81 3.77
CA LEU A 119 6.20 -12.07 3.18
C LEU A 119 5.06 -12.16 4.22
N LEU A 120 5.22 -13.01 5.23
CA LEU A 120 4.13 -13.29 6.20
C LEU A 120 3.85 -12.10 7.10
N GLY A 121 4.89 -11.49 7.68
CA GLY A 121 4.73 -10.32 8.54
C GLY A 121 4.14 -9.13 7.78
N GLY A 122 4.60 -8.93 6.55
CA GLY A 122 4.07 -7.91 5.66
C GLY A 122 2.59 -8.12 5.36
N LEU A 123 2.18 -9.33 4.98
CA LEU A 123 0.80 -9.67 4.65
C LEU A 123 -0.16 -9.36 5.79
N VAL A 124 0.19 -9.74 7.02
CA VAL A 124 -0.63 -9.45 8.23
C VAL A 124 -0.69 -7.95 8.49
N ALA A 125 0.45 -7.25 8.47
CA ALA A 125 0.50 -5.81 8.68
C ALA A 125 -0.30 -5.04 7.63
N GLY A 126 -0.23 -5.45 6.35
CA GLY A 126 -0.99 -4.88 5.25
C GLY A 126 -2.50 -5.09 5.39
N ALA A 127 -2.93 -6.29 5.79
CA ALA A 127 -4.33 -6.57 6.05
C ALA A 127 -4.89 -5.71 7.20
N ILE A 128 -4.16 -5.61 8.31
CA ILE A 128 -4.54 -4.75 9.45
C ILE A 128 -4.59 -3.29 9.02
N GLY A 129 -3.58 -2.82 8.27
CA GLY A 129 -3.55 -1.47 7.71
C GLY A 129 -4.78 -1.18 6.84
N ALA A 130 -5.20 -2.13 5.99
CA ALA A 130 -6.37 -1.97 5.14
C ALA A 130 -7.67 -1.87 5.94
N VAL A 131 -7.81 -2.63 7.01
CA VAL A 131 -8.94 -2.51 7.95
C VAL A 131 -8.97 -1.11 8.57
N VAL A 132 -7.83 -0.67 9.13
CA VAL A 132 -7.70 0.66 9.76
C VAL A 132 -7.97 1.77 8.75
N GLY A 133 -7.39 1.69 7.54
CA GLY A 133 -7.60 2.66 6.46
C GLY A 133 -9.05 2.73 6.00
N THR A 134 -9.73 1.59 5.87
CA THR A 134 -11.13 1.55 5.44
C THR A 134 -12.05 2.18 6.48
N LEU A 135 -11.95 1.76 7.74
CA LEU A 135 -12.83 2.23 8.81
C LEU A 135 -12.47 3.67 9.21
N GLY A 136 -11.20 3.97 9.40
CA GLY A 136 -10.71 5.30 9.75
C GLY A 136 -10.97 6.31 8.63
N GLY A 137 -10.66 5.95 7.38
CA GLY A 137 -10.93 6.79 6.22
C GLY A 137 -12.42 7.09 6.03
N ALA A 138 -13.30 6.10 6.23
CA ALA A 138 -14.74 6.31 6.18
C ALA A 138 -15.21 7.30 7.25
N SER A 139 -14.71 7.15 8.48
CA SER A 139 -15.06 8.01 9.61
C SER A 139 -14.56 9.44 9.43
N VAL A 140 -13.28 9.60 9.04
CA VAL A 140 -12.66 10.92 8.80
C VAL A 140 -13.33 11.63 7.64
N ARG A 141 -13.52 10.94 6.50
CA ARG A 141 -14.22 11.52 5.33
C ARG A 141 -15.63 11.96 5.72
N GLY A 142 -16.39 11.10 6.44
CA GLY A 142 -17.75 11.45 6.85
C GLY A 142 -17.80 12.66 7.79
N ALA A 143 -16.85 12.79 8.73
CA ALA A 143 -16.75 13.94 9.62
C ALA A 143 -16.39 15.22 8.84
N LEU A 144 -15.37 15.17 7.99
CA LEU A 144 -14.92 16.32 7.19
C LEU A 144 -15.97 16.76 6.18
N ALA A 145 -16.68 15.84 5.53
CA ALA A 145 -17.75 16.15 4.59
C ALA A 145 -18.92 16.85 5.28
N LYS A 146 -19.28 16.44 6.51
CA LYS A 146 -20.30 17.13 7.33
C LYS A 146 -19.85 18.56 7.67
N MET A 147 -18.60 18.76 8.05
CA MET A 147 -18.06 20.10 8.39
C MET A 147 -17.99 21.01 7.17
N ALA A 148 -17.56 20.47 6.03
CA ALA A 148 -17.40 21.22 4.79
C ALA A 148 -18.74 21.45 4.03
N GLY A 149 -19.80 20.74 4.40
CA GLY A 149 -21.09 20.76 3.69
C GLY A 149 -21.06 20.13 2.29
N LYS A 150 -19.91 19.59 1.86
CA LYS A 150 -19.69 18.98 0.53
C LYS A 150 -18.74 17.80 0.64
N ASP A 151 -19.09 16.66 0.03
CA ASP A 151 -18.24 15.46 0.02
C ASP A 151 -17.14 15.49 -1.04
N MET A 152 -17.41 16.07 -2.21
CA MET A 152 -16.50 16.04 -3.36
C MET A 152 -15.08 16.61 -3.08
N PRO A 153 -14.90 17.77 -2.44
CA PRO A 153 -13.57 18.27 -2.12
C PRO A 153 -12.80 17.35 -1.17
N ILE A 154 -13.50 16.73 -0.22
CA ILE A 154 -12.89 15.80 0.75
C ILE A 154 -12.48 14.50 0.05
N ALA A 155 -13.30 14.00 -0.88
CA ALA A 155 -12.96 12.86 -1.70
C ALA A 155 -11.70 13.10 -2.55
N LEU A 156 -11.57 14.29 -3.15
CA LEU A 156 -10.37 14.66 -3.92
C LEU A 156 -9.13 14.79 -3.03
N LEU A 157 -9.28 15.37 -1.84
CA LEU A 157 -8.18 15.43 -0.88
C LEU A 157 -7.72 14.03 -0.47
N GLU A 158 -8.65 13.12 -0.20
CA GLU A 158 -8.35 11.71 0.09
C GLU A 158 -7.58 11.04 -1.06
N ASP A 159 -7.98 11.30 -2.32
CA ASP A 159 -7.27 10.78 -3.50
C ASP A 159 -5.82 11.27 -3.54
N VAL A 160 -5.60 12.57 -3.32
CA VAL A 160 -4.25 13.16 -3.30
C VAL A 160 -3.41 12.53 -2.18
N VAL A 161 -3.96 12.38 -0.98
CA VAL A 161 -3.28 11.74 0.15
C VAL A 161 -2.94 10.28 -0.16
N ALA A 162 -3.87 9.53 -0.78
CA ALA A 162 -3.64 8.14 -1.15
C ALA A 162 -2.53 8.01 -2.21
N ILE A 163 -2.55 8.83 -3.26
CA ILE A 163 -1.56 8.80 -4.34
C ILE A 163 -0.17 9.20 -3.82
N LEU A 164 -0.06 10.37 -3.21
CA LEU A 164 1.23 10.89 -2.74
C LEU A 164 1.79 10.04 -1.59
N GLY A 165 0.93 9.59 -0.68
CA GLY A 165 1.32 8.70 0.41
C GLY A 165 1.85 7.36 -0.10
N ALA A 166 1.16 6.74 -1.06
CA ALA A 166 1.61 5.50 -1.68
C ALA A 166 2.95 5.67 -2.39
N LEU A 167 3.11 6.72 -3.22
CA LEU A 167 4.36 7.04 -3.91
C LEU A 167 5.51 7.24 -2.92
N PHE A 168 5.30 8.04 -1.89
CA PHE A 168 6.30 8.28 -0.86
C PHE A 168 6.72 6.98 -0.15
N ILE A 169 5.77 6.17 0.30
CA ILE A 169 6.05 4.94 1.04
C ILE A 169 6.80 3.94 0.15
N VAL A 170 6.29 3.68 -1.07
CA VAL A 170 6.89 2.68 -1.98
C VAL A 170 8.29 3.12 -2.46
N SER A 171 8.56 4.43 -2.58
CA SER A 171 9.89 4.93 -2.91
C SER A 171 10.92 4.75 -1.80
N ARG A 172 10.50 4.40 -0.58
CA ARG A 172 11.37 4.16 0.59
C ARG A 172 11.60 2.67 0.88
N VAL A 173 10.85 1.80 0.22
CA VAL A 173 11.00 0.34 0.32
C VAL A 173 12.05 -0.15 -0.64
#